data_fd12a5e751b5ac6581e95019c3d5f29d
#
_entry.id   fd12a5e751b5ac6581e95019c3d5f29d
#
_cell.length_a   1.000
_cell.length_b   1.000
_cell.length_c   1.000
_cell.angle_alpha   90.00
_cell.angle_beta   90.00
_cell.angle_gamma   90.00
#
_symmetry.space_group_name_H-M   'P 1'
#
loop_
_entity.id
_entity.type
_entity.pdbx_description
1 polymer ?
#
loop_
_entity_poly.entity_id
_entity_poly.type
_entity_poly.pdbx_seq_one_letter_code
_entity_poly.pdbx_strand_id
1 'polypeptide(L)'
;MVAIGALGWPGAAALALDGGKASGPAKIPVQTFSSVEQAFQAGVQDLMAGDAQSSVQALTYAADGGQPLAQWKLGRMYARGEGVSRDDVKAYAYFERLVESYNEDDPDRPDIAAISNAFVAVGVYCLNGIPNSEIKADPERALEMFQFAATNFGDSDAQYNLARMYMDGAAGLERNNMRAAQWLALAADKGHHPAQALLGHLLFVGEGVPKQRARGLMWLTLAKTAAQGPKDEWVRDLYAKDWAAASDDDRQVAVAYLGARGKDEKMPEVAAAAKPHGFIAGFVQLPGMFRPFNGAPPLNFGPADGSSPSTP
;
A
#
# COMPACT_ATOMS: atom_id res chain seq x y z
N MET A 1 -20.94 -9.01 74.67
CA MET A 1 -22.39 -8.94 74.44
C MET A 1 -22.70 -7.56 73.91
N VAL A 2 -22.85 -7.39 72.63
CA VAL A 2 -23.38 -6.16 71.99
C VAL A 2 -24.27 -6.62 70.84
N ALA A 3 -25.56 -6.27 70.93
CA ALA A 3 -26.61 -6.63 70.01
C ALA A 3 -26.54 -5.74 68.77
N ILE A 4 -26.61 -6.35 67.56
CA ILE A 4 -26.71 -5.66 66.29
C ILE A 4 -28.19 -5.58 65.91
N GLY A 5 -28.70 -4.35 65.83
CA GLY A 5 -30.07 -4.07 65.40
C GLY A 5 -30.20 -4.17 63.88
N ALA A 6 -31.20 -4.91 63.42
CA ALA A 6 -31.61 -4.99 62.06
C ALA A 6 -32.48 -3.78 61.67
N LEU A 7 -32.05 -2.98 60.71
CA LEU A 7 -32.87 -1.95 60.06
C LEU A 7 -33.52 -2.55 58.80
N GLY A 8 -34.83 -2.68 58.82
CA GLY A 8 -35.65 -3.13 57.72
C GLY A 8 -35.77 -2.04 56.62
N TRP A 9 -35.66 -2.45 55.39
CA TRP A 9 -36.01 -1.64 54.22
C TRP A 9 -37.43 -1.94 53.77
N PRO A 10 -38.22 -0.93 53.46
CA PRO A 10 -39.58 -1.13 52.97
C PRO A 10 -39.60 -1.28 51.45
N GLY A 11 -40.41 -2.21 50.98
CA GLY A 11 -41.19 -2.13 49.79
C GLY A 11 -40.47 -2.16 48.46
N ALA A 12 -40.14 -3.36 47.95
CA ALA A 12 -39.94 -3.56 46.50
C ALA A 12 -41.29 -3.60 45.80
N ALA A 13 -41.65 -2.54 45.10
CA ALA A 13 -42.73 -2.55 44.10
C ALA A 13 -42.33 -3.44 42.94
N ALA A 14 -43.03 -4.52 42.71
CA ALA A 14 -42.89 -5.36 41.53
C ALA A 14 -43.35 -4.58 40.28
N LEU A 15 -42.39 -4.08 39.50
CA LEU A 15 -42.66 -3.65 38.12
C LEU A 15 -42.85 -4.91 37.27
N ALA A 16 -44.09 -5.11 36.83
CA ALA A 16 -44.42 -6.10 35.81
C ALA A 16 -43.61 -5.79 34.55
N LEU A 17 -42.61 -6.63 34.25
CA LEU A 17 -41.95 -6.65 32.96
C LEU A 17 -42.97 -7.16 31.93
N ASP A 18 -43.53 -6.21 31.17
CA ASP A 18 -44.29 -6.47 29.98
C ASP A 18 -43.39 -7.31 29.05
N GLY A 19 -43.89 -8.48 28.65
CA GLY A 19 -43.20 -9.44 27.81
C GLY A 19 -43.00 -8.91 26.38
N GLY A 20 -42.09 -7.93 26.22
CA GLY A 20 -41.60 -7.52 24.93
C GLY A 20 -40.92 -8.73 24.30
N LYS A 21 -41.55 -9.28 23.23
CA LYS A 21 -40.94 -10.26 22.32
C LYS A 21 -39.56 -9.73 21.94
N ALA A 22 -38.50 -10.45 22.32
CA ALA A 22 -37.20 -10.22 21.79
C ALA A 22 -37.32 -10.26 20.26
N SER A 23 -37.23 -9.10 19.64
CA SER A 23 -37.11 -9.00 18.19
C SER A 23 -35.84 -9.76 17.82
N GLY A 24 -36.00 -10.91 17.18
CA GLY A 24 -34.86 -11.61 16.58
C GLY A 24 -34.07 -10.66 15.69
N PRO A 25 -32.81 -10.98 15.36
CA PRO A 25 -31.98 -10.10 14.57
C PRO A 25 -32.77 -9.64 13.36
N ALA A 26 -32.89 -8.33 13.20
CA ALA A 26 -33.64 -7.73 12.09
C ALA A 26 -33.11 -8.37 10.79
N LYS A 27 -33.99 -9.06 10.04
CA LYS A 27 -33.65 -9.57 8.73
C LYS A 27 -33.35 -8.35 7.88
N ILE A 28 -32.09 -8.18 7.54
CA ILE A 28 -31.65 -7.13 6.62
C ILE A 28 -32.39 -7.39 5.31
N PRO A 29 -33.10 -6.40 4.76
CA PRO A 29 -33.78 -6.59 3.48
C PRO A 29 -32.71 -6.94 2.44
N VAL A 30 -32.87 -8.06 1.75
CA VAL A 30 -32.00 -8.42 0.63
C VAL A 30 -32.24 -7.39 -0.44
N GLN A 31 -31.25 -6.54 -0.70
CA GLN A 31 -31.33 -5.57 -1.79
C GLN A 31 -31.36 -6.34 -3.11
N THR A 32 -32.33 -6.03 -3.95
CA THR A 32 -32.42 -6.57 -5.31
C THR A 32 -31.96 -5.52 -6.29
N PHE A 33 -30.96 -5.85 -7.11
CA PHE A 33 -30.42 -4.94 -8.11
C PHE A 33 -30.83 -5.39 -9.51
N SER A 34 -31.15 -4.44 -10.37
CA SER A 34 -31.50 -4.73 -11.76
C SER A 34 -30.29 -4.89 -12.67
N SER A 35 -29.12 -4.40 -12.24
CA SER A 35 -27.84 -4.52 -12.95
C SER A 35 -26.66 -4.45 -12.02
N VAL A 36 -25.50 -4.92 -12.50
CA VAL A 36 -24.19 -4.84 -11.83
C VAL A 36 -23.82 -3.38 -11.57
N GLU A 37 -24.04 -2.51 -12.55
CA GLU A 37 -23.73 -1.08 -12.42
C GLU A 37 -24.60 -0.40 -11.35
N GLN A 38 -25.90 -0.70 -11.32
CA GLN A 38 -26.80 -0.19 -10.27
C GLN A 38 -26.34 -0.64 -8.87
N ALA A 39 -25.95 -1.89 -8.74
CA ALA A 39 -25.44 -2.41 -7.47
C ALA A 39 -24.15 -1.70 -7.04
N PHE A 40 -23.23 -1.45 -7.98
CA PHE A 40 -21.99 -0.72 -7.70
C PHE A 40 -22.29 0.71 -7.22
N GLN A 41 -23.14 1.45 -7.91
CA GLN A 41 -23.53 2.81 -7.54
C GLN A 41 -24.22 2.85 -6.17
N ALA A 42 -25.13 1.93 -5.89
CA ALA A 42 -25.77 1.80 -4.58
C ALA A 42 -24.73 1.53 -3.48
N GLY A 43 -23.83 0.59 -3.70
CA GLY A 43 -22.79 0.26 -2.72
C GLY A 43 -21.83 1.43 -2.43
N VAL A 44 -21.50 2.24 -3.43
CA VAL A 44 -20.71 3.46 -3.23
C VAL A 44 -21.50 4.50 -2.45
N GLN A 45 -22.78 4.69 -2.76
CA GLN A 45 -23.67 5.62 -2.06
C GLN A 45 -23.85 5.23 -0.59
N ASP A 46 -24.12 3.95 -0.32
CA ASP A 46 -24.28 3.41 1.03
C ASP A 46 -22.99 3.61 1.86
N LEU A 47 -21.81 3.39 1.23
CA LEU A 47 -20.54 3.63 1.90
C LEU A 47 -20.35 5.11 2.28
N MET A 48 -20.71 6.03 1.39
CA MET A 48 -20.66 7.48 1.67
C MET A 48 -21.66 7.89 2.76
N ALA A 49 -22.80 7.20 2.85
CA ALA A 49 -23.80 7.40 3.90
C ALA A 49 -23.40 6.78 5.25
N GLY A 50 -22.31 6.01 5.30
CA GLY A 50 -21.85 5.30 6.51
C GLY A 50 -22.56 3.96 6.75
N ASP A 51 -23.41 3.51 5.83
CA ASP A 51 -24.04 2.19 5.88
C ASP A 51 -23.13 1.13 5.25
N ALA A 52 -22.11 0.73 6.01
CA ALA A 52 -21.14 -0.25 5.53
C ALA A 52 -21.77 -1.61 5.23
N GLN A 53 -22.86 -1.99 5.91
CA GLN A 53 -23.47 -3.29 5.74
C GLN A 53 -24.22 -3.39 4.41
N SER A 54 -25.05 -2.40 4.09
CA SER A 54 -25.73 -2.30 2.79
C SER A 54 -24.72 -2.14 1.65
N SER A 55 -23.68 -1.32 1.87
CA SER A 55 -22.57 -1.15 0.93
C SER A 55 -21.90 -2.48 0.56
N VAL A 56 -21.53 -3.30 1.56
CA VAL A 56 -20.90 -4.60 1.31
C VAL A 56 -21.81 -5.53 0.51
N GLN A 57 -23.11 -5.57 0.81
CA GLN A 57 -24.06 -6.39 0.05
C GLN A 57 -24.13 -5.98 -1.42
N ALA A 58 -24.29 -4.67 -1.67
CA ALA A 58 -24.38 -4.12 -3.01
C ALA A 58 -23.06 -4.30 -3.79
N LEU A 59 -21.92 -3.99 -3.15
CA LEU A 59 -20.61 -4.18 -3.77
C LEU A 59 -20.30 -5.66 -4.04
N THR A 60 -20.74 -6.59 -3.16
CA THR A 60 -20.53 -8.03 -3.38
C THR A 60 -21.31 -8.48 -4.62
N TYR A 61 -22.57 -8.07 -4.76
CA TYR A 61 -23.35 -8.36 -5.97
C TYR A 61 -22.64 -7.83 -7.23
N ALA A 62 -22.14 -6.58 -7.18
CA ALA A 62 -21.43 -5.99 -8.30
C ALA A 62 -20.12 -6.71 -8.62
N ALA A 63 -19.35 -7.09 -7.60
CA ALA A 63 -18.07 -7.79 -7.74
C ALA A 63 -18.26 -9.22 -8.30
N ASP A 64 -19.33 -9.91 -7.88
CA ASP A 64 -19.68 -11.23 -8.40
C ASP A 64 -20.19 -11.15 -9.85
N GLY A 65 -20.76 -10.02 -10.23
CA GLY A 65 -21.09 -9.68 -11.62
C GLY A 65 -19.88 -9.23 -12.45
N GLY A 66 -18.65 -9.27 -11.90
CA GLY A 66 -17.43 -8.93 -12.62
C GLY A 66 -17.08 -7.45 -12.65
N GLN A 67 -17.73 -6.57 -11.83
CA GLN A 67 -17.41 -5.15 -11.81
C GLN A 67 -16.04 -4.89 -11.13
N PRO A 68 -15.01 -4.41 -11.87
CA PRO A 68 -13.64 -4.33 -11.35
C PRO A 68 -13.49 -3.37 -10.17
N LEU A 69 -14.14 -2.21 -10.23
CA LEU A 69 -14.07 -1.23 -9.14
C LEU A 69 -14.76 -1.72 -7.87
N ALA A 70 -15.77 -2.59 -7.98
CA ALA A 70 -16.39 -3.24 -6.81
C ALA A 70 -15.45 -4.25 -6.17
N GLN A 71 -14.76 -5.06 -6.98
CA GLN A 71 -13.73 -5.99 -6.49
C GLN A 71 -12.61 -5.25 -5.76
N TRP A 72 -12.07 -4.19 -6.38
CA TRP A 72 -11.04 -3.35 -5.77
C TRP A 72 -11.51 -2.71 -4.45
N LYS A 73 -12.73 -2.17 -4.43
CA LYS A 73 -13.28 -1.51 -3.25
C LYS A 73 -13.48 -2.49 -2.08
N LEU A 74 -14.03 -3.67 -2.34
CA LEU A 74 -14.15 -4.74 -1.34
C LEU A 74 -12.79 -5.24 -0.84
N GLY A 75 -11.84 -5.47 -1.76
CA GLY A 75 -10.47 -5.83 -1.40
C GLY A 75 -9.88 -4.83 -0.40
N ARG A 76 -10.03 -3.53 -0.65
CA ARG A 76 -9.57 -2.48 0.26
C ARG A 76 -10.32 -2.46 1.60
N MET A 77 -11.66 -2.60 1.57
CA MET A 77 -12.47 -2.63 2.79
C MET A 77 -12.02 -3.76 3.70
N TYR A 78 -11.84 -4.97 3.17
CA TYR A 78 -11.36 -6.11 3.94
C TYR A 78 -9.90 -5.96 4.39
N ALA A 79 -9.01 -5.43 3.55
CA ALA A 79 -7.60 -5.21 3.91
C ALA A 79 -7.41 -4.22 5.06
N ARG A 80 -8.29 -3.23 5.18
CA ARG A 80 -8.18 -2.16 6.17
C ARG A 80 -9.15 -2.28 7.33
N GLY A 81 -10.16 -3.13 7.22
CA GLY A 81 -11.26 -3.19 8.18
C GLY A 81 -12.18 -1.96 8.08
N GLU A 82 -12.33 -1.36 6.90
CA GLU A 82 -13.16 -0.18 6.67
C GLU A 82 -14.64 -0.60 6.54
N GLY A 83 -15.42 -0.41 7.60
CA GLY A 83 -16.83 -0.79 7.65
C GLY A 83 -17.10 -2.29 7.76
N VAL A 84 -16.07 -3.11 7.75
CA VAL A 84 -16.09 -4.57 7.95
C VAL A 84 -14.93 -4.99 8.85
N SER A 85 -15.01 -6.17 9.46
CA SER A 85 -13.85 -6.74 10.12
C SER A 85 -12.74 -7.01 9.10
N ARG A 86 -11.49 -6.65 9.44
CA ARG A 86 -10.33 -6.95 8.60
C ARG A 86 -10.25 -8.45 8.32
N ASP A 87 -10.05 -8.78 7.05
CA ASP A 87 -9.94 -10.16 6.55
C ASP A 87 -9.00 -10.16 5.35
N ASP A 88 -7.72 -10.44 5.61
CA ASP A 88 -6.68 -10.40 4.58
C ASP A 88 -6.87 -11.50 3.51
N VAL A 89 -7.52 -12.63 3.86
CA VAL A 89 -7.82 -13.70 2.90
C VAL A 89 -8.88 -13.25 1.89
N LYS A 90 -9.96 -12.61 2.37
CA LYS A 90 -10.97 -12.03 1.48
C LYS A 90 -10.41 -10.89 0.65
N ALA A 91 -9.58 -10.04 1.26
CA ALA A 91 -8.93 -8.95 0.55
C ALA A 91 -8.08 -9.49 -0.62
N TYR A 92 -7.24 -10.49 -0.35
CA TYR A 92 -6.44 -11.18 -1.36
C TYR A 92 -7.31 -11.74 -2.48
N ALA A 93 -8.38 -12.48 -2.13
CA ALA A 93 -9.25 -13.10 -3.12
C ALA A 93 -9.91 -12.08 -4.08
N TYR A 94 -10.32 -10.91 -3.56
CA TYR A 94 -10.87 -9.86 -4.41
C TYR A 94 -9.82 -9.21 -5.31
N PHE A 95 -8.61 -8.95 -4.81
CA PHE A 95 -7.53 -8.40 -5.63
C PHE A 95 -7.04 -9.41 -6.66
N GLU A 96 -6.95 -10.69 -6.32
CA GLU A 96 -6.56 -11.75 -7.24
C GLU A 96 -7.55 -11.89 -8.40
N ARG A 97 -8.86 -11.93 -8.12
CA ARG A 97 -9.91 -11.91 -9.16
C ARG A 97 -9.76 -10.73 -10.11
N LEU A 98 -9.39 -9.56 -9.59
CA LEU A 98 -9.19 -8.37 -10.40
C LEU A 98 -7.95 -8.50 -11.30
N VAL A 99 -6.85 -9.03 -10.77
CA VAL A 99 -5.63 -9.32 -11.54
C VAL A 99 -5.90 -10.36 -12.64
N GLU A 100 -6.60 -11.45 -12.32
CA GLU A 100 -6.96 -12.51 -13.28
C GLU A 100 -7.91 -12.02 -14.39
N SER A 101 -8.74 -11.02 -14.10
CA SER A 101 -9.66 -10.43 -15.07
C SER A 101 -9.01 -9.41 -16.00
N TYR A 102 -7.75 -9.06 -15.76
CA TYR A 102 -7.05 -8.09 -16.57
C TYR A 102 -6.74 -8.64 -17.96
N ASN A 103 -7.05 -7.84 -18.98
CA ASN A 103 -6.69 -8.10 -20.37
C ASN A 103 -5.83 -6.94 -20.89
N GLU A 104 -4.67 -7.27 -21.46
CA GLU A 104 -3.71 -6.29 -22.00
C GLU A 104 -4.21 -5.61 -23.29
N ASP A 105 -5.25 -6.14 -23.94
CA ASP A 105 -5.78 -5.61 -25.21
C ASP A 105 -6.54 -4.27 -25.04
N ASP A 106 -6.84 -3.86 -23.80
CA ASP A 106 -7.53 -2.61 -23.48
C ASP A 106 -6.73 -1.76 -22.48
N PRO A 107 -5.68 -1.07 -22.93
CA PRO A 107 -4.79 -0.30 -22.05
C PRO A 107 -5.42 1.01 -21.52
N ASP A 108 -6.45 1.54 -22.19
CA ASP A 108 -7.07 2.83 -21.84
C ASP A 108 -8.33 2.69 -20.97
N ARG A 109 -8.55 1.52 -20.40
CA ARG A 109 -9.71 1.25 -19.57
C ARG A 109 -9.74 2.11 -18.29
N PRO A 110 -10.94 2.58 -17.89
CA PRO A 110 -11.07 3.57 -16.79
C PRO A 110 -10.68 3.03 -15.41
N ASP A 111 -10.59 1.72 -15.24
CA ASP A 111 -10.25 1.05 -13.99
C ASP A 111 -8.77 0.64 -13.89
N ILE A 112 -7.91 1.08 -14.83
CA ILE A 112 -6.49 0.72 -14.88
C ILE A 112 -5.74 1.02 -13.56
N ALA A 113 -6.08 2.12 -12.88
CA ALA A 113 -5.47 2.44 -11.59
C ALA A 113 -5.87 1.45 -10.49
N ALA A 114 -7.12 0.97 -10.48
CA ALA A 114 -7.58 -0.04 -9.54
C ALA A 114 -6.89 -1.39 -9.80
N ILE A 115 -6.69 -1.74 -11.06
CA ILE A 115 -5.97 -2.95 -11.49
C ILE A 115 -4.51 -2.87 -11.07
N SER A 116 -3.82 -1.76 -11.36
CA SER A 116 -2.44 -1.53 -10.93
C SER A 116 -2.28 -1.73 -9.41
N ASN A 117 -3.14 -1.10 -8.63
CA ASN A 117 -3.17 -1.27 -7.18
C ASN A 117 -3.44 -2.73 -6.75
N ALA A 118 -4.24 -3.48 -7.51
CA ALA A 118 -4.50 -4.90 -7.22
C ALA A 118 -3.26 -5.75 -7.46
N PHE A 119 -2.51 -5.52 -8.55
CA PHE A 119 -1.21 -6.18 -8.77
C PHE A 119 -0.26 -5.94 -7.61
N VAL A 120 -0.14 -4.67 -7.14
CA VAL A 120 0.69 -4.35 -5.97
C VAL A 120 0.20 -5.07 -4.72
N ALA A 121 -1.11 -5.07 -4.46
CA ALA A 121 -1.68 -5.73 -3.28
C ALA A 121 -1.45 -7.24 -3.30
N VAL A 122 -1.68 -7.91 -4.44
CA VAL A 122 -1.38 -9.35 -4.62
C VAL A 122 0.11 -9.60 -4.40
N GLY A 123 0.99 -8.79 -5.01
CA GLY A 123 2.43 -8.90 -4.80
C GLY A 123 2.84 -8.78 -3.33
N VAL A 124 2.20 -7.88 -2.57
CA VAL A 124 2.43 -7.72 -1.12
C VAL A 124 2.00 -8.97 -0.34
N TYR A 125 0.82 -9.51 -0.63
CA TYR A 125 0.33 -10.72 0.03
C TYR A 125 1.18 -11.94 -0.35
N CYS A 126 1.60 -12.05 -1.61
CA CYS A 126 2.52 -13.10 -2.04
C CYS A 126 3.89 -12.98 -1.36
N LEU A 127 4.43 -11.77 -1.22
CA LEU A 127 5.73 -11.58 -0.57
C LEU A 127 5.74 -12.03 0.90
N ASN A 128 4.65 -11.77 1.63
CA ASN A 128 4.59 -12.00 3.07
C ASN A 128 3.83 -13.28 3.47
N GLY A 129 2.98 -13.79 2.60
CA GLY A 129 1.94 -14.73 2.97
C GLY A 129 0.88 -14.10 3.87
N ILE A 130 -0.17 -14.87 4.19
CA ILE A 130 -1.19 -14.46 5.15
C ILE A 130 -1.16 -15.41 6.36
N PRO A 131 -0.87 -14.92 7.58
CA PRO A 131 -0.81 -15.78 8.76
C PRO A 131 -2.11 -16.57 8.98
N ASN A 132 -1.99 -17.82 9.42
CA ASN A 132 -3.10 -18.72 9.71
C ASN A 132 -4.04 -19.00 8.51
N SER A 133 -3.50 -18.94 7.28
CA SER A 133 -4.22 -19.28 6.05
C SER A 133 -3.43 -20.24 5.17
N GLU A 134 -4.05 -20.67 4.06
CA GLU A 134 -3.38 -21.47 3.03
C GLU A 134 -2.49 -20.63 2.11
N ILE A 135 -2.59 -19.29 2.16
CA ILE A 135 -1.81 -18.37 1.34
C ILE A 135 -0.43 -18.21 1.97
N LYS A 136 0.52 -18.97 1.47
CA LYS A 136 1.93 -18.94 1.91
C LYS A 136 2.71 -17.87 1.18
N ALA A 137 3.87 -17.49 1.73
CA ALA A 137 4.79 -16.60 1.04
C ALA A 137 5.28 -17.25 -0.26
N ASP A 138 5.19 -16.49 -1.34
CA ASP A 138 5.65 -16.82 -2.70
C ASP A 138 6.36 -15.58 -3.27
N PRO A 139 7.65 -15.40 -2.96
CA PRO A 139 8.42 -14.23 -3.41
C PRO A 139 8.59 -14.17 -4.93
N GLU A 140 8.60 -15.30 -5.63
CA GLU A 140 8.70 -15.37 -7.08
C GLU A 140 7.45 -14.75 -7.72
N ARG A 141 6.26 -15.15 -7.27
CA ARG A 141 5.00 -14.55 -7.71
C ARG A 141 4.92 -13.06 -7.33
N ALA A 142 5.40 -12.68 -6.15
CA ALA A 142 5.47 -11.27 -5.76
C ALA A 142 6.34 -10.45 -6.73
N LEU A 143 7.48 -11.00 -7.15
CA LEU A 143 8.37 -10.39 -8.12
C LEU A 143 7.66 -10.17 -9.46
N GLU A 144 6.93 -11.17 -9.97
CA GLU A 144 6.15 -11.06 -11.21
C GLU A 144 5.11 -9.95 -11.11
N MET A 145 4.34 -9.90 -10.03
CA MET A 145 3.31 -8.87 -9.80
C MET A 145 3.91 -7.46 -9.77
N PHE A 146 5.00 -7.26 -9.03
CA PHE A 146 5.65 -5.95 -8.95
C PHE A 146 6.33 -5.58 -10.26
N GLN A 147 6.97 -6.50 -10.97
CA GLN A 147 7.56 -6.24 -12.28
C GLN A 147 6.49 -5.80 -13.28
N PHE A 148 5.38 -6.52 -13.32
CA PHE A 148 4.27 -6.19 -14.21
C PHE A 148 3.72 -4.78 -13.93
N ALA A 149 3.37 -4.48 -12.68
CA ALA A 149 2.81 -3.19 -12.31
C ALA A 149 3.82 -2.04 -12.49
N ALA A 150 5.11 -2.26 -12.18
CA ALA A 150 6.17 -1.27 -12.33
C ALA A 150 6.45 -0.91 -13.80
N THR A 151 6.37 -1.89 -14.72
CA THR A 151 6.71 -1.69 -16.14
C THR A 151 5.50 -1.25 -16.96
N ASN A 152 4.34 -1.89 -16.80
CA ASN A 152 3.19 -1.65 -17.67
C ASN A 152 2.33 -0.48 -17.19
N PHE A 153 2.19 -0.31 -15.88
CA PHE A 153 1.42 0.81 -15.32
C PHE A 153 2.33 1.95 -14.81
N GLY A 154 3.62 1.69 -14.66
CA GLY A 154 4.53 2.66 -14.06
C GLY A 154 4.20 2.94 -12.59
N ASP A 155 3.60 2.00 -11.89
CA ASP A 155 3.14 2.15 -10.51
C ASP A 155 4.31 2.42 -9.55
N SER A 156 4.22 3.47 -8.75
CA SER A 156 5.31 3.91 -7.86
C SER A 156 5.50 2.98 -6.66
N ASP A 157 4.43 2.37 -6.14
CA ASP A 157 4.52 1.41 -5.06
C ASP A 157 5.14 0.09 -5.56
N ALA A 158 4.78 -0.34 -6.79
CA ALA A 158 5.40 -1.48 -7.43
C ALA A 158 6.90 -1.25 -7.69
N GLN A 159 7.27 -0.07 -8.22
CA GLN A 159 8.65 0.33 -8.45
C GLN A 159 9.46 0.33 -7.15
N TYR A 160 8.89 0.84 -6.08
CA TYR A 160 9.51 0.82 -4.74
C TYR A 160 9.69 -0.61 -4.21
N ASN A 161 8.68 -1.46 -4.30
CA ASN A 161 8.76 -2.84 -3.83
C ASN A 161 9.75 -3.67 -4.65
N LEU A 162 9.76 -3.50 -5.97
CA LEU A 162 10.74 -4.12 -6.86
C LEU A 162 12.17 -3.69 -6.51
N ALA A 163 12.38 -2.41 -6.24
CA ALA A 163 13.68 -1.90 -5.80
C ALA A 163 14.15 -2.57 -4.49
N ARG A 164 13.24 -2.72 -3.53
CA ARG A 164 13.56 -3.43 -2.28
C ARG A 164 13.94 -4.88 -2.52
N MET A 165 13.24 -5.58 -3.42
CA MET A 165 13.60 -6.95 -3.78
C MET A 165 15.01 -7.05 -4.37
N TYR A 166 15.44 -6.06 -5.18
CA TYR A 166 16.83 -5.98 -5.65
C TYR A 166 17.83 -5.64 -4.54
N MET A 167 17.46 -4.81 -3.55
CA MET A 167 18.32 -4.50 -2.41
C MET A 167 18.54 -5.72 -1.52
N ASP A 168 17.49 -6.52 -1.33
CA ASP A 168 17.50 -7.67 -0.42
C ASP A 168 18.00 -8.96 -1.12
N GLY A 169 17.96 -9.01 -2.45
CA GLY A 169 18.23 -10.24 -3.21
C GLY A 169 17.11 -11.27 -3.04
N ALA A 170 15.85 -10.80 -3.00
CA ALA A 170 14.67 -11.66 -2.82
C ALA A 170 14.30 -12.39 -4.12
N ALA A 171 13.53 -13.49 -4.02
CA ALA A 171 13.04 -14.28 -5.15
C ALA A 171 14.16 -14.75 -6.11
N GLY A 172 15.30 -15.17 -5.57
CA GLY A 172 16.44 -15.60 -6.37
C GLY A 172 17.19 -14.50 -7.12
N LEU A 173 16.80 -13.22 -6.92
CA LEU A 173 17.55 -12.10 -7.47
C LEU A 173 18.91 -11.97 -6.78
N GLU A 174 19.94 -11.61 -7.55
CA GLU A 174 21.19 -11.11 -6.96
C GLU A 174 20.97 -9.70 -6.38
N ARG A 175 21.56 -9.44 -5.21
CA ARG A 175 21.54 -8.08 -4.64
C ARG A 175 22.16 -7.09 -5.60
N ASN A 176 21.42 -6.04 -5.95
CA ASN A 176 21.84 -5.08 -6.94
C ASN A 176 21.32 -3.68 -6.61
N ASN A 177 22.09 -2.94 -5.82
CA ASN A 177 21.73 -1.58 -5.42
C ASN A 177 21.69 -0.60 -6.61
N MET A 178 22.42 -0.88 -7.70
CA MET A 178 22.35 -0.05 -8.91
C MET A 178 20.96 -0.19 -9.58
N ARG A 179 20.45 -1.42 -9.74
CA ARG A 179 19.09 -1.66 -10.25
C ARG A 179 18.03 -1.12 -9.30
N ALA A 180 18.23 -1.33 -8.00
CA ALA A 180 17.34 -0.78 -6.99
C ALA A 180 17.24 0.75 -7.09
N ALA A 181 18.39 1.46 -7.21
CA ALA A 181 18.41 2.91 -7.35
C ALA A 181 17.70 3.40 -8.61
N GLN A 182 17.75 2.64 -9.71
CA GLN A 182 17.01 2.97 -10.94
C GLN A 182 15.50 2.93 -10.71
N TRP A 183 14.98 1.86 -10.09
CA TRP A 183 13.56 1.74 -9.76
C TRP A 183 13.13 2.78 -8.72
N LEU A 184 13.96 3.00 -7.69
CA LEU A 184 13.70 4.05 -6.69
C LEU A 184 13.65 5.43 -7.32
N ALA A 185 14.49 5.73 -8.32
CA ALA A 185 14.48 7.02 -8.99
C ALA A 185 13.16 7.27 -9.74
N LEU A 186 12.63 6.25 -10.43
CA LEU A 186 11.34 6.34 -11.11
C LEU A 186 10.19 6.61 -10.14
N ALA A 187 10.18 5.93 -9.00
CA ALA A 187 9.16 6.17 -7.96
C ALA A 187 9.37 7.53 -7.26
N ALA A 188 10.61 7.90 -6.97
CA ALA A 188 10.95 9.16 -6.31
C ALA A 188 10.57 10.40 -7.12
N ASP A 189 10.74 10.34 -8.46
CA ASP A 189 10.33 11.41 -9.36
C ASP A 189 8.81 11.63 -9.38
N LYS A 190 8.02 10.59 -9.10
CA LYS A 190 6.57 10.65 -8.92
C LYS A 190 6.13 11.10 -7.52
N GLY A 191 7.08 11.47 -6.66
CA GLY A 191 6.78 11.92 -5.30
C GLY A 191 6.63 10.82 -4.26
N HIS A 192 6.96 9.55 -4.58
CA HIS A 192 6.88 8.44 -3.62
C HIS A 192 7.95 8.60 -2.52
N HIS A 193 7.55 9.17 -1.37
CA HIS A 193 8.50 9.56 -0.32
C HIS A 193 9.33 8.40 0.29
N PRO A 194 8.84 7.16 0.44
CA PRO A 194 9.70 6.05 0.84
C PRO A 194 10.81 5.76 -0.17
N ALA A 195 10.50 5.87 -1.48
CA ALA A 195 11.51 5.71 -2.52
C ALA A 195 12.52 6.85 -2.52
N GLN A 196 12.06 8.10 -2.31
CA GLN A 196 12.96 9.25 -2.14
C GLN A 196 13.93 9.05 -0.98
N ALA A 197 13.44 8.51 0.17
CA ALA A 197 14.27 8.23 1.33
C ALA A 197 15.36 7.18 1.05
N LEU A 198 14.97 6.04 0.48
CA LEU A 198 15.93 4.96 0.17
C LEU A 198 16.92 5.38 -0.93
N LEU A 199 16.46 6.04 -2.00
CA LEU A 199 17.33 6.58 -3.04
C LEU A 199 18.32 7.58 -2.46
N GLY A 200 17.81 8.48 -1.62
CA GLY A 200 18.63 9.48 -0.96
C GLY A 200 19.74 8.86 -0.13
N HIS A 201 19.42 7.87 0.66
CA HIS A 201 20.38 7.13 1.47
C HIS A 201 21.43 6.40 0.63
N LEU A 202 20.99 5.64 -0.38
CA LEU A 202 21.91 4.93 -1.29
C LEU A 202 22.92 5.87 -1.95
N LEU A 203 22.45 7.02 -2.46
CA LEU A 203 23.32 8.03 -3.06
C LEU A 203 24.23 8.71 -2.03
N PHE A 204 23.76 8.92 -0.80
CA PHE A 204 24.54 9.54 0.26
C PHE A 204 25.71 8.66 0.72
N VAL A 205 25.43 7.37 0.96
CA VAL A 205 26.49 6.42 1.41
C VAL A 205 27.34 5.90 0.26
N GLY A 206 26.77 5.77 -0.94
CA GLY A 206 27.45 5.23 -2.12
C GLY A 206 27.53 3.70 -2.11
N GLU A 207 26.56 3.03 -1.49
CA GLU A 207 26.54 1.56 -1.40
C GLU A 207 26.04 0.94 -2.71
N GLY A 208 26.95 0.41 -3.52
CA GLY A 208 26.61 -0.21 -4.83
C GLY A 208 26.16 0.78 -5.92
N VAL A 209 26.26 2.08 -5.64
CA VAL A 209 25.98 3.17 -6.56
C VAL A 209 27.06 4.26 -6.46
N PRO A 210 27.28 5.11 -7.49
CA PRO A 210 28.16 6.25 -7.37
C PRO A 210 27.74 7.18 -6.23
N LYS A 211 28.68 7.50 -5.34
CA LYS A 211 28.43 8.35 -4.19
C LYS A 211 28.12 9.79 -4.62
N GLN A 212 26.97 10.31 -4.23
CA GLN A 212 26.47 11.64 -4.57
C GLN A 212 25.79 12.26 -3.34
N ARG A 213 26.58 12.65 -2.34
CA ARG A 213 26.08 13.03 -1.01
C ARG A 213 25.06 14.16 -1.03
N ALA A 214 25.36 15.25 -1.72
CA ALA A 214 24.45 16.40 -1.81
C ALA A 214 23.12 16.03 -2.48
N ARG A 215 23.16 15.22 -3.55
CA ARG A 215 21.95 14.74 -4.22
C ARG A 215 21.16 13.76 -3.33
N GLY A 216 21.87 12.91 -2.59
CA GLY A 216 21.25 12.06 -1.56
C GLY A 216 20.50 12.87 -0.51
N LEU A 217 21.12 13.93 0.03
CA LEU A 217 20.49 14.83 1.00
C LEU A 217 19.28 15.58 0.42
N MET A 218 19.34 15.98 -0.84
CA MET A 218 18.17 16.58 -1.52
C MET A 218 16.97 15.62 -1.51
N TRP A 219 17.17 14.35 -1.91
CA TRP A 219 16.09 13.37 -1.90
C TRP A 219 15.58 13.08 -0.49
N LEU A 220 16.46 12.93 0.50
CA LEU A 220 16.10 12.75 1.90
C LEU A 220 15.30 13.93 2.44
N THR A 221 15.61 15.15 2.03
CA THR A 221 14.87 16.35 2.44
C THR A 221 13.46 16.35 1.87
N LEU A 222 13.28 15.98 0.59
CA LEU A 222 11.96 15.82 -0.02
C LEU A 222 11.14 14.73 0.70
N ALA A 223 11.75 13.58 0.95
CA ALA A 223 11.11 12.49 1.67
C ALA A 223 10.65 12.90 3.07
N LYS A 224 11.54 13.57 3.85
CA LYS A 224 11.21 14.08 5.18
C LYS A 224 10.06 15.09 5.16
N THR A 225 10.02 15.95 4.15
CA THR A 225 8.97 16.99 4.03
C THR A 225 7.60 16.36 3.78
N ALA A 226 7.56 15.26 3.02
CA ALA A 226 6.33 14.50 2.74
C ALA A 226 5.96 13.50 3.86
N ALA A 227 6.91 13.14 4.71
CA ALA A 227 6.74 12.14 5.77
C ALA A 227 5.79 12.62 6.88
N GLN A 228 4.64 11.94 7.04
CA GLN A 228 3.61 12.28 8.00
C GLN A 228 3.24 11.09 8.89
N GLY A 229 3.11 11.36 10.19
CA GLY A 229 2.68 10.36 11.16
C GLY A 229 3.74 9.34 11.57
N PRO A 230 3.35 8.36 12.41
CA PRO A 230 4.28 7.37 12.98
C PRO A 230 4.87 6.41 11.95
N LYS A 231 4.16 6.13 10.86
CA LYS A 231 4.64 5.20 9.82
C LYS A 231 5.91 5.68 9.12
N ASP A 232 6.12 6.99 9.10
CA ASP A 232 7.23 7.63 8.40
C ASP A 232 8.37 8.05 9.35
N GLU A 233 8.37 7.57 10.59
CA GLU A 233 9.42 7.86 11.57
C GLU A 233 10.79 7.45 11.05
N TRP A 234 10.88 6.27 10.44
CA TRP A 234 12.11 5.78 9.83
C TRP A 234 12.69 6.71 8.75
N VAL A 235 11.85 7.42 7.99
CA VAL A 235 12.27 8.41 6.99
C VAL A 235 12.92 9.61 7.69
N ARG A 236 12.31 10.07 8.78
CA ARG A 236 12.85 11.18 9.58
C ARG A 236 14.15 10.81 10.25
N ASP A 237 14.26 9.59 10.77
CA ASP A 237 15.48 9.07 11.41
C ASP A 237 16.61 8.92 10.39
N LEU A 238 16.30 8.38 9.22
CA LEU A 238 17.25 8.23 8.12
C LEU A 238 17.79 9.59 7.67
N TYR A 239 16.87 10.57 7.47
CA TYR A 239 17.25 11.95 7.18
C TYR A 239 18.14 12.54 8.27
N ALA A 240 17.77 12.42 9.54
CA ALA A 240 18.54 12.98 10.65
C ALA A 240 19.94 12.40 10.73
N LYS A 241 20.07 11.07 10.55
CA LYS A 241 21.34 10.36 10.53
C LYS A 241 22.26 10.88 9.42
N ASP A 242 21.78 10.90 8.18
CA ASP A 242 22.61 11.25 7.03
C ASP A 242 22.89 12.75 6.98
N TRP A 243 21.93 13.59 7.44
CA TRP A 243 22.14 15.02 7.58
C TRP A 243 23.23 15.35 8.61
N ALA A 244 23.25 14.67 9.74
CA ALA A 244 24.27 14.85 10.75
C ALA A 244 25.68 14.44 10.27
N ALA A 245 25.76 13.41 9.41
CA ALA A 245 27.01 12.92 8.84
C ALA A 245 27.50 13.71 7.61
N ALA A 246 26.72 14.69 7.13
CA ALA A 246 27.05 15.49 5.97
C ALA A 246 27.98 16.64 6.30
N SER A 247 28.81 17.06 5.34
CA SER A 247 29.56 18.31 5.41
C SER A 247 28.65 19.53 5.16
N ASP A 248 29.11 20.73 5.53
CA ASP A 248 28.39 21.95 5.24
C ASP A 248 28.27 22.20 3.73
N ASP A 249 29.29 21.84 2.95
CA ASP A 249 29.26 21.90 1.49
C ASP A 249 28.17 20.98 0.92
N ASP A 250 28.08 19.72 1.39
CA ASP A 250 27.05 18.79 0.97
C ASP A 250 25.64 19.37 1.21
N ARG A 251 25.45 20.01 2.39
CA ARG A 251 24.16 20.63 2.77
C ARG A 251 23.83 21.82 1.89
N GLN A 252 24.80 22.69 1.63
CA GLN A 252 24.60 23.88 0.78
C GLN A 252 24.24 23.47 -0.65
N VAL A 253 24.97 22.50 -1.22
CA VAL A 253 24.69 21.98 -2.56
C VAL A 253 23.34 21.28 -2.62
N ALA A 254 22.94 20.55 -1.57
CA ALA A 254 21.62 19.92 -1.51
C ALA A 254 20.49 20.95 -1.53
N VAL A 255 20.64 22.08 -0.81
CA VAL A 255 19.67 23.18 -0.84
C VAL A 255 19.60 23.83 -2.24
N ALA A 256 20.75 23.98 -2.92
CA ALA A 256 20.76 24.47 -4.30
C ALA A 256 20.01 23.53 -5.26
N TYR A 257 20.18 22.22 -5.12
CA TYR A 257 19.43 21.23 -5.89
C TYR A 257 17.91 21.27 -5.64
N LEU A 258 17.48 21.49 -4.40
CA LEU A 258 16.06 21.71 -4.07
C LEU A 258 15.50 22.94 -4.78
N GLY A 259 16.26 24.04 -4.80
CA GLY A 259 15.88 25.26 -5.49
C GLY A 259 15.77 25.11 -7.00
N ALA A 260 16.69 24.38 -7.61
CA ALA A 260 16.67 24.07 -9.05
C ALA A 260 15.47 23.17 -9.43
N ARG A 261 15.19 22.13 -8.63
CA ARG A 261 14.05 21.24 -8.88
C ARG A 261 12.70 21.95 -8.79
N GLY A 262 12.57 22.93 -7.92
CA GLY A 262 11.35 23.75 -7.81
C GLY A 262 11.12 24.69 -8.98
N LYS A 263 12.11 24.84 -9.91
CA LYS A 263 12.05 25.69 -11.09
C LYS A 263 11.98 24.92 -12.42
N ASP A 264 11.68 23.64 -12.39
CA ASP A 264 11.69 22.76 -13.59
C ASP A 264 13.04 22.73 -14.35
N GLU A 265 14.13 23.15 -13.75
CA GLU A 265 15.46 22.98 -14.33
C GLU A 265 15.85 21.51 -14.31
N LYS A 266 16.09 20.93 -15.50
CA LYS A 266 16.55 19.55 -15.65
C LYS A 266 17.82 19.35 -14.81
N MET A 267 17.68 18.57 -13.75
CA MET A 267 18.85 18.08 -13.00
C MET A 267 19.78 17.33 -13.93
N PRO A 268 21.11 17.49 -13.79
CA PRO A 268 22.04 16.64 -14.54
C PRO A 268 21.76 15.18 -14.22
N GLU A 269 21.44 14.44 -15.26
CA GLU A 269 21.03 13.03 -15.23
C GLU A 269 22.01 12.21 -14.39
N VAL A 270 21.53 11.40 -13.45
CA VAL A 270 22.28 10.19 -13.04
C VAL A 270 22.47 9.42 -14.33
N ALA A 271 23.74 9.27 -14.77
CA ALA A 271 24.09 8.69 -16.05
C ALA A 271 23.06 7.64 -16.45
N ALA A 272 22.31 7.94 -17.52
CA ALA A 272 21.18 7.15 -17.96
C ALA A 272 21.64 5.71 -18.13
N ALA A 273 21.38 4.90 -17.11
CA ALA A 273 21.46 3.47 -17.27
C ALA A 273 20.28 3.10 -18.16
N ALA A 274 20.61 2.50 -19.29
CA ALA A 274 19.75 2.12 -20.37
C ALA A 274 18.35 1.73 -19.89
N LYS A 275 17.33 2.26 -20.58
CA LYS A 275 15.94 1.76 -20.46
C LYS A 275 16.01 0.24 -20.44
N PRO A 276 15.32 -0.44 -19.52
CA PRO A 276 15.34 -1.89 -19.49
C PRO A 276 14.81 -2.42 -20.81
N HIS A 277 15.74 -2.82 -21.69
CA HIS A 277 15.41 -3.51 -22.91
C HIS A 277 15.17 -4.98 -22.57
N GLY A 278 13.96 -5.45 -22.89
CA GLY A 278 13.72 -6.84 -23.25
C GLY A 278 13.72 -7.82 -22.07
N PHE A 279 12.59 -8.40 -21.92
CA PHE A 279 12.32 -9.66 -21.24
C PHE A 279 13.46 -10.66 -21.52
N ILE A 280 14.18 -11.09 -20.51
CA ILE A 280 15.01 -12.29 -20.58
C ILE A 280 14.32 -13.36 -19.75
N ALA A 281 13.66 -14.29 -20.47
CA ALA A 281 13.26 -15.57 -19.93
C ALA A 281 14.53 -16.41 -19.66
N GLY A 282 14.71 -16.82 -18.40
CA GLY A 282 15.82 -17.69 -18.02
C GLY A 282 15.89 -17.87 -16.51
N PHE A 283 15.06 -18.73 -15.97
CA PHE A 283 15.10 -19.13 -14.57
C PHE A 283 16.19 -20.17 -14.33
N VAL A 284 17.07 -19.93 -13.34
CA VAL A 284 17.77 -20.96 -12.60
C VAL A 284 17.51 -20.76 -11.12
N GLN A 285 16.94 -21.78 -10.51
CA GLN A 285 16.47 -21.85 -9.13
C GLN A 285 17.65 -22.19 -8.21
N LEU A 286 17.86 -21.42 -7.12
CA LEU A 286 18.64 -21.85 -5.95
C LEU A 286 18.00 -21.31 -4.66
N PRO A 287 17.98 -22.13 -3.58
CA PRO A 287 17.23 -21.84 -2.37
C PRO A 287 18.05 -21.14 -1.27
N GLY A 288 17.39 -20.30 -0.50
CA GLY A 288 17.72 -20.09 0.89
C GLY A 288 18.07 -18.70 1.38
N MET A 289 17.33 -18.30 2.39
CA MET A 289 17.57 -17.34 3.49
C MET A 289 17.20 -15.88 3.28
N PHE A 290 15.96 -15.60 3.69
CA PHE A 290 15.47 -14.29 4.04
C PHE A 290 16.05 -13.80 5.37
N ARG A 291 16.61 -12.59 5.38
CA ARG A 291 16.63 -11.73 6.57
C ARG A 291 15.90 -10.44 6.19
N PRO A 292 14.79 -10.09 6.88
CA PRO A 292 14.12 -8.83 6.61
C PRO A 292 15.06 -7.67 6.95
N PHE A 293 15.07 -6.65 6.10
CA PHE A 293 15.73 -5.38 6.39
C PHE A 293 15.06 -4.77 7.64
N ASN A 294 15.75 -4.86 8.79
CA ASN A 294 15.26 -4.32 10.06
C ASN A 294 15.23 -2.79 9.97
N GLY A 295 14.05 -2.22 9.77
CA GLY A 295 13.82 -0.78 9.81
C GLY A 295 12.79 -0.24 8.82
N ALA A 296 12.43 -0.97 7.77
CA ALA A 296 11.33 -0.54 6.91
C ALA A 296 9.99 -1.01 7.49
N PRO A 297 8.97 -0.13 7.59
CA PRO A 297 7.66 -0.53 8.09
C PRO A 297 7.01 -1.56 7.18
N PRO A 298 6.07 -2.35 7.71
CA PRO A 298 5.26 -3.25 6.89
C PRO A 298 4.55 -2.44 5.80
N LEU A 299 4.44 -3.04 4.63
CA LEU A 299 3.89 -2.46 3.41
C LEU A 299 2.57 -1.74 3.68
N ASN A 300 2.53 -0.46 3.29
CA ASN A 300 1.40 0.42 3.52
C ASN A 300 0.53 0.43 2.26
N PHE A 301 -0.71 -0.01 2.39
CA PHE A 301 -1.74 0.34 1.41
C PHE A 301 -1.97 1.85 1.51
N GLY A 302 -1.60 2.61 0.48
CA GLY A 302 -1.62 4.08 0.44
C GLY A 302 -2.89 4.75 0.99
N PRO A 303 -2.94 6.09 1.10
CA PRO A 303 -4.04 6.79 1.74
C PRO A 303 -5.40 6.46 1.12
N ALA A 304 -6.43 6.52 1.96
CA ALA A 304 -7.81 6.15 1.62
C ALA A 304 -8.47 7.02 0.52
N ASP A 305 -7.83 8.10 0.15
CA ASP A 305 -8.42 9.15 -0.67
C ASP A 305 -7.84 9.07 -2.08
N GLY A 306 -8.71 8.83 -3.05
CA GLY A 306 -8.45 8.98 -4.49
C GLY A 306 -8.23 10.46 -4.90
N SER A 307 -7.56 11.26 -4.08
CA SER A 307 -7.13 12.59 -4.44
C SER A 307 -5.76 12.50 -5.11
N SER A 308 -5.76 12.28 -6.42
CA SER A 308 -4.68 12.78 -7.25
C SER A 308 -4.56 14.27 -7.00
N PRO A 309 -3.37 14.84 -6.78
CA PRO A 309 -3.22 16.27 -6.77
C PRO A 309 -3.60 16.78 -8.16
N SER A 310 -4.72 17.51 -8.23
CA SER A 310 -5.05 18.35 -9.38
C SER A 310 -3.92 19.37 -9.50
N THR A 311 -3.10 19.23 -10.51
CA THR A 311 -2.17 20.25 -10.98
C THR A 311 -2.95 21.51 -11.38
N PRO A 312 -2.50 22.70 -10.96
CA PRO A 312 -3.02 23.96 -11.47
C PRO A 312 -2.67 24.18 -12.95
#